data_9207cd3346ec5633195ce6cdb6d080cc
#
_entry.id   9207cd3346ec5633195ce6cdb6d080cc
#
_cell.length_a   1.000
_cell.length_b   1.000
_cell.length_c   1.000
_cell.angle_alpha   90.00
_cell.angle_beta   90.00
_cell.angle_gamma   90.00
#
_symmetry.space_group_name_H-M   'P 1'
#
loop_
_entity.id
_entity.type
_entity.pdbx_description
1 polymer ?
#
loop_
_entity_poly.entity_id
_entity_poly.type
_entity_poly.pdbx_seq_one_letter_code
_entity_poly.pdbx_strand_id
1 'polypeptide(L)'
;MKGADGKFTPPFWPNNGVVPHTPQWRVSNCAIARLLAIHRRALGRAIAVAMEIRRGIDELTPLMAALCSRTCRFCPEPCCIGNTVWIDFRDLLFLHLLEEPIPPCQATSDPGDACPFLSHHGCRLPPRTRPWMCIQYICPTQRAVLNRRGRPTAAALLGKIEGIEKKRVRMEVEVVRRIKRRRRTSPSSSPASSG
;
A
#
# COMPACT_ATOMS: atom_id res chain seq x y z
N MET A 1 -14.71 -9.45 7.80
CA MET A 1 -15.41 -10.74 7.98
C MET A 1 -15.00 -11.34 9.31
N LYS A 2 -15.93 -11.81 10.13
CA LYS A 2 -15.61 -12.52 11.38
C LYS A 2 -15.45 -13.99 11.03
N GLY A 3 -14.29 -14.58 11.30
CA GLY A 3 -14.11 -16.02 11.23
C GLY A 3 -14.91 -16.75 12.34
N ALA A 4 -15.07 -18.06 12.23
CA ALA A 4 -15.82 -18.90 13.19
C ALA A 4 -15.38 -18.72 14.66
N ASP A 5 -14.17 -18.24 14.90
CA ASP A 5 -13.57 -18.05 16.24
C ASP A 5 -13.69 -16.60 16.76
N GLY A 6 -14.53 -15.77 16.15
CA GLY A 6 -14.65 -14.34 16.53
C GLY A 6 -13.40 -13.50 16.30
N LYS A 7 -12.34 -14.06 15.73
CA LYS A 7 -11.10 -13.36 15.41
C LYS A 7 -11.27 -12.59 14.10
N PHE A 8 -10.98 -11.29 14.14
CA PHE A 8 -10.96 -10.47 12.93
C PHE A 8 -9.79 -10.88 12.04
N THR A 9 -10.09 -11.38 10.85
CA THR A 9 -9.09 -11.70 9.82
C THR A 9 -9.24 -10.71 8.68
N PRO A 10 -8.18 -9.95 8.31
CA PRO A 10 -8.23 -9.06 7.16
C PRO A 10 -8.44 -9.86 5.87
N PRO A 11 -9.03 -9.26 4.82
CA PRO A 11 -9.21 -9.90 3.53
C PRO A 11 -7.85 -10.07 2.83
N PHE A 12 -7.17 -11.18 3.07
CA PHE A 12 -5.94 -11.51 2.37
C PHE A 12 -6.22 -11.87 0.90
N TRP A 13 -5.29 -11.51 0.04
CA TRP A 13 -5.33 -11.89 -1.36
C TRP A 13 -5.31 -13.44 -1.48
N PRO A 14 -6.13 -14.03 -2.39
CA PRO A 14 -6.14 -15.47 -2.59
C PRO A 14 -4.76 -16.00 -2.97
N ASN A 15 -4.38 -17.10 -2.35
CA ASN A 15 -3.03 -17.69 -2.49
C ASN A 15 -2.93 -18.55 -3.76
N ASN A 16 -3.03 -17.93 -4.94
CA ASN A 16 -2.96 -18.62 -6.23
C ASN A 16 -1.51 -18.98 -6.60
N GLY A 17 -0.91 -19.91 -5.86
CA GLY A 17 0.46 -20.42 -6.13
C GLY A 17 1.60 -19.46 -5.74
N VAL A 18 1.32 -18.45 -4.91
CA VAL A 18 2.33 -17.54 -4.37
C VAL A 18 2.82 -18.05 -3.01
N VAL A 19 4.04 -17.68 -2.66
CA VAL A 19 4.70 -17.96 -1.37
C VAL A 19 3.73 -17.80 -0.19
N PRO A 20 3.64 -18.79 0.70
CA PRO A 20 2.74 -18.73 1.85
C PRO A 20 3.10 -17.55 2.76
N HIS A 21 2.07 -16.99 3.41
CA HIS A 21 2.25 -15.94 4.41
C HIS A 21 3.29 -16.31 5.45
N THR A 22 4.33 -15.51 5.61
CA THR A 22 5.20 -15.68 6.76
C THR A 22 4.41 -15.41 8.06
N PRO A 23 4.67 -16.12 9.17
CA PRO A 23 3.98 -15.88 10.43
C PRO A 23 4.01 -14.41 10.85
N GLN A 24 5.14 -13.73 10.69
CA GLN A 24 5.34 -12.31 11.01
C GLN A 24 4.44 -11.41 10.18
N TRP A 25 4.30 -11.68 8.87
CA TRP A 25 3.44 -10.92 7.99
C TRP A 25 1.97 -10.97 8.43
N ARG A 26 1.50 -12.19 8.73
CA ARG A 26 0.12 -12.38 9.24
C ARG A 26 -0.10 -11.70 10.57
N VAL A 27 0.80 -11.87 11.54
CA VAL A 27 0.70 -11.26 12.86
C VAL A 27 0.64 -9.74 12.77
N SER A 28 1.54 -9.13 11.99
CA SER A 28 1.57 -7.67 11.79
C SER A 28 0.28 -7.15 11.16
N ASN A 29 -0.22 -7.80 10.10
CA ASN A 29 -1.46 -7.39 9.44
C ASN A 29 -2.69 -7.58 10.33
N CYS A 30 -2.78 -8.68 11.08
CA CYS A 30 -3.85 -8.89 12.06
C CYS A 30 -3.82 -7.83 13.17
N ALA A 31 -2.63 -7.44 13.65
CA ALA A 31 -2.49 -6.39 14.65
C ALA A 31 -2.97 -5.03 14.14
N ILE A 32 -2.55 -4.64 12.91
CA ILE A 32 -3.01 -3.41 12.26
C ILE A 32 -4.53 -3.43 12.08
N ALA A 33 -5.07 -4.49 11.51
CA ALA A 33 -6.51 -4.66 11.28
C ALA A 33 -7.31 -4.51 12.57
N ARG A 34 -6.88 -5.19 13.65
CA ARG A 34 -7.51 -5.12 14.98
C ARG A 34 -7.44 -3.69 15.54
N LEU A 35 -6.29 -3.04 15.45
CA LEU A 35 -6.11 -1.67 15.92
C LEU A 35 -7.07 -0.71 15.20
N LEU A 36 -7.13 -0.78 13.87
CA LEU A 36 -8.01 0.07 13.08
C LEU A 36 -9.49 -0.22 13.31
N ALA A 37 -9.87 -1.50 13.51
CA ALA A 37 -11.24 -1.89 13.84
C ALA A 37 -11.72 -1.28 15.17
N ILE A 38 -10.88 -1.33 16.22
CA ILE A 38 -11.18 -0.71 17.53
C ILE A 38 -11.41 0.80 17.41
N HIS A 39 -10.70 1.45 16.50
CA HIS A 39 -10.76 2.90 16.32
C HIS A 39 -11.63 3.35 15.12
N ARG A 40 -12.30 2.45 14.42
CA ARG A 40 -12.98 2.68 13.13
C ARG A 40 -13.86 3.96 13.13
N ARG A 41 -14.68 4.15 14.17
CA ARG A 41 -15.56 5.32 14.30
C ARG A 41 -14.80 6.67 14.36
N ALA A 42 -13.58 6.66 14.89
CA ALA A 42 -12.75 7.86 15.01
C ALA A 42 -11.89 8.14 13.76
N LEU A 43 -11.79 7.19 12.84
CA LEU A 43 -10.92 7.24 11.66
C LEU A 43 -11.58 7.80 10.39
N GLY A 44 -12.79 8.37 10.48
CA GLY A 44 -13.53 8.86 9.31
C GLY A 44 -12.72 9.81 8.41
N ARG A 45 -11.91 10.71 8.97
CA ARG A 45 -11.04 11.60 8.19
C ARG A 45 -9.92 10.82 7.48
N ALA A 46 -9.29 9.86 8.15
CA ALA A 46 -8.26 9.02 7.54
C ALA A 46 -8.83 8.18 6.39
N ILE A 47 -10.04 7.62 6.57
CA ILE A 47 -10.76 6.88 5.53
C ILE A 47 -11.07 7.79 4.34
N ALA A 48 -11.56 9.01 4.57
CA ALA A 48 -11.81 9.96 3.50
C ALA A 48 -10.54 10.26 2.68
N VAL A 49 -9.40 10.48 3.35
CA VAL A 49 -8.10 10.67 2.67
C VAL A 49 -7.67 9.41 1.93
N ALA A 50 -7.87 8.22 2.49
CA ALA A 50 -7.59 6.95 1.79
C ALA A 50 -8.45 6.80 0.51
N MET A 51 -9.72 7.21 0.53
CA MET A 51 -10.57 7.25 -0.66
C MET A 51 -10.07 8.25 -1.72
N GLU A 52 -9.50 9.39 -1.31
CA GLU A 52 -8.86 10.33 -2.23
C GLU A 52 -7.58 9.74 -2.86
N ILE A 53 -6.79 8.99 -2.07
CA ILE A 53 -5.61 8.26 -2.57
C ILE A 53 -6.05 7.24 -3.61
N ARG A 54 -7.10 6.44 -3.33
CA ARG A 54 -7.64 5.45 -4.26
C ARG A 54 -8.04 6.07 -5.59
N ARG A 55 -8.77 7.18 -5.57
CA ARG A 55 -9.12 7.91 -6.80
C ARG A 55 -7.90 8.36 -7.57
N GLY A 56 -6.89 8.91 -6.87
CA GLY A 56 -5.63 9.31 -7.49
C GLY A 56 -4.88 8.12 -8.13
N ILE A 57 -4.85 6.96 -7.49
CA ILE A 57 -4.27 5.73 -8.04
C ILE A 57 -5.05 5.27 -9.28
N ASP A 58 -6.40 5.30 -9.24
CA ASP A 58 -7.24 4.93 -10.37
C ASP A 58 -7.01 5.83 -11.59
N GLU A 59 -6.82 7.14 -11.38
CA GLU A 59 -6.46 8.09 -12.43
C GLU A 59 -5.03 7.91 -12.95
N LEU A 60 -4.09 7.56 -12.07
CA LEU A 60 -2.68 7.38 -12.41
C LEU A 60 -2.43 6.07 -13.18
N THR A 61 -3.16 5.01 -12.83
CA THR A 61 -2.97 3.66 -13.37
C THR A 61 -2.98 3.60 -14.91
N PRO A 62 -3.95 4.17 -15.65
CA PRO A 62 -3.94 4.12 -17.10
C PRO A 62 -2.78 4.90 -17.71
N LEU A 63 -2.33 5.99 -17.07
CA LEU A 63 -1.18 6.77 -17.53
C LEU A 63 0.11 5.97 -17.40
N MET A 64 0.31 5.32 -16.27
CA MET A 64 1.45 4.44 -16.01
C MET A 64 1.40 3.20 -16.91
N ALA A 65 0.26 2.58 -17.10
CA ALA A 65 0.11 1.43 -18.01
C ALA A 65 0.49 1.79 -19.45
N ALA A 66 0.03 2.94 -19.95
CA ALA A 66 0.39 3.44 -21.28
C ALA A 66 1.89 3.77 -21.41
N LEU A 67 2.56 4.18 -20.33
CA LEU A 67 4.00 4.38 -20.28
C LEU A 67 4.75 3.05 -20.27
N CYS A 68 4.33 2.12 -19.42
CA CYS A 68 4.91 0.79 -19.30
C CYS A 68 4.81 -0.03 -20.59
N SER A 69 3.66 0.01 -21.29
CA SER A 69 3.47 -0.71 -22.56
C SER A 69 4.48 -0.32 -23.65
N ARG A 70 5.01 0.90 -23.59
CA ARG A 70 6.00 1.44 -24.54
C ARG A 70 7.45 1.21 -24.12
N THR A 71 7.69 1.00 -22.83
CA THR A 71 9.04 0.98 -22.29
C THR A 71 9.42 -0.35 -21.65
N CYS A 72 8.48 -1.01 -20.95
CA CYS A 72 8.81 -2.20 -20.17
C CYS A 72 8.84 -3.49 -21.00
N ARG A 73 8.12 -3.54 -22.14
CA ARG A 73 8.03 -4.75 -22.98
C ARG A 73 9.39 -5.25 -23.46
N PHE A 74 10.34 -4.35 -23.70
CA PHE A 74 11.67 -4.64 -24.22
C PHE A 74 12.77 -4.20 -23.25
N CYS A 75 12.44 -4.05 -21.97
CA CYS A 75 13.41 -3.62 -20.98
C CYS A 75 14.41 -4.75 -20.68
N PRO A 76 15.72 -4.56 -20.89
CA PRO A 76 16.72 -5.58 -20.58
C PRO A 76 16.87 -5.81 -19.07
N GLU A 77 16.53 -4.80 -18.25
CA GLU A 77 16.65 -4.81 -16.80
C GLU A 77 15.32 -4.43 -16.14
N PRO A 78 14.34 -5.35 -16.09
CA PRO A 78 13.04 -5.05 -15.47
C PRO A 78 13.20 -4.68 -13.99
N CYS A 79 12.62 -3.55 -13.58
CA CYS A 79 12.72 -3.07 -12.20
C CYS A 79 12.17 -4.07 -11.15
N CYS A 80 11.31 -5.00 -11.54
CA CYS A 80 10.83 -6.08 -10.69
C CYS A 80 11.85 -7.20 -10.43
N ILE A 81 13.02 -7.17 -11.09
CA ILE A 81 14.12 -8.10 -10.89
C ILE A 81 15.31 -7.41 -10.22
N GLY A 82 15.61 -6.16 -10.63
CA GLY A 82 16.80 -5.45 -10.15
C GLY A 82 16.59 -4.59 -8.90
N ASN A 83 15.36 -4.33 -8.49
CA ASN A 83 15.09 -3.42 -7.37
C ASN A 83 14.40 -4.13 -6.20
N THR A 84 14.87 -3.85 -4.99
CA THR A 84 14.19 -4.26 -3.77
C THR A 84 12.90 -3.47 -3.60
N VAL A 85 11.78 -4.18 -3.54
CA VAL A 85 10.43 -3.62 -3.38
C VAL A 85 9.88 -4.06 -2.03
N TRP A 86 9.22 -3.14 -1.32
CA TRP A 86 8.53 -3.48 -0.08
C TRP A 86 7.18 -2.78 0.01
N ILE A 87 6.27 -3.41 0.75
CA ILE A 87 4.99 -2.82 1.15
C ILE A 87 5.25 -2.05 2.42
N ASP A 88 5.13 -0.74 2.39
CA ASP A 88 5.39 0.11 3.55
C ASP A 88 4.18 0.20 4.50
N PHE A 89 4.39 0.85 5.65
CA PHE A 89 3.32 1.02 6.64
C PHE A 89 2.14 1.83 6.10
N ARG A 90 2.37 2.82 5.23
CA ARG A 90 1.30 3.61 4.60
C ARG A 90 0.50 2.79 3.59
N ASP A 91 1.16 1.87 2.88
CA ASP A 91 0.47 0.91 2.02
C ASP A 91 -0.48 0.03 2.85
N LEU A 92 0.00 -0.51 3.98
CA LEU A 92 -0.83 -1.32 4.87
C LEU A 92 -1.98 -0.52 5.46
N LEU A 93 -1.75 0.72 5.91
CA LEU A 93 -2.84 1.59 6.38
C LEU A 93 -3.90 1.81 5.31
N PHE A 94 -3.48 2.11 4.08
CA PHE A 94 -4.37 2.32 2.94
C PHE A 94 -5.24 1.08 2.68
N LEU A 95 -4.60 -0.09 2.56
CA LEU A 95 -5.30 -1.35 2.29
C LEU A 95 -6.29 -1.69 3.41
N HIS A 96 -5.90 -1.61 4.67
CA HIS A 96 -6.77 -1.91 5.80
C HIS A 96 -7.90 -0.89 5.99
N LEU A 97 -7.66 0.41 5.77
CA LEU A 97 -8.70 1.45 5.89
C LEU A 97 -9.81 1.27 4.85
N LEU A 98 -9.45 0.83 3.65
CA LEU A 98 -10.38 0.63 2.54
C LEU A 98 -10.86 -0.82 2.38
N GLU A 99 -10.41 -1.72 3.27
CA GLU A 99 -10.75 -3.15 3.23
C GLU A 99 -10.35 -3.81 1.89
N GLU A 100 -9.29 -3.29 1.27
CA GLU A 100 -8.70 -3.88 0.06
C GLU A 100 -7.97 -5.19 0.42
N PRO A 101 -7.87 -6.14 -0.53
CA PRO A 101 -7.16 -7.39 -0.30
C PRO A 101 -5.69 -7.17 0.07
N ILE A 102 -5.25 -7.81 1.14
CA ILE A 102 -3.85 -7.75 1.61
C ILE A 102 -3.01 -8.74 0.80
N PRO A 103 -1.88 -8.32 0.21
CA PRO A 103 -0.95 -9.25 -0.44
C PRO A 103 -0.54 -10.40 0.49
N PRO A 104 -0.32 -11.62 -0.03
CA PRO A 104 -0.05 -12.80 0.80
C PRO A 104 1.30 -12.74 1.54
N CYS A 105 2.24 -11.94 1.07
CA CYS A 105 3.56 -11.77 1.68
C CYS A 105 4.08 -10.35 1.46
N GLN A 106 5.20 -10.03 2.08
CA GLN A 106 5.97 -8.84 1.74
C GLN A 106 6.50 -8.96 0.30
N ALA A 107 6.62 -7.82 -0.39
CA ALA A 107 7.16 -7.80 -1.74
C ALA A 107 8.69 -7.92 -1.80
N THR A 108 9.37 -7.83 -0.65
CA THR A 108 10.82 -7.95 -0.54
C THR A 108 11.28 -9.34 -0.93
N SER A 109 12.28 -9.41 -1.77
CA SER A 109 13.06 -10.59 -2.12
C SER A 109 14.53 -10.34 -1.79
N ASP A 110 15.35 -11.38 -1.79
CA ASP A 110 16.79 -11.23 -1.63
C ASP A 110 17.39 -10.43 -2.80
N PRO A 111 18.53 -9.75 -2.61
CA PRO A 111 19.17 -8.99 -3.66
C PRO A 111 19.47 -9.88 -4.89
N GLY A 112 18.93 -9.48 -6.04
CA GLY A 112 19.06 -10.23 -7.29
C GLY A 112 17.89 -11.17 -7.60
N ASP A 113 17.01 -11.44 -6.65
CA ASP A 113 15.81 -12.24 -6.88
C ASP A 113 14.69 -11.43 -7.51
N ALA A 114 13.86 -12.09 -8.28
CA ALA A 114 12.66 -11.48 -8.82
C ALA A 114 11.61 -11.25 -7.74
N CYS A 115 10.87 -10.14 -7.86
CA CYS A 115 9.72 -9.88 -7.00
C CYS A 115 8.75 -11.08 -6.99
N PRO A 116 8.28 -11.55 -5.80
CA PRO A 116 7.40 -12.73 -5.69
C PRO A 116 6.06 -12.59 -6.42
N PHE A 117 5.68 -11.36 -6.78
CA PHE A 117 4.46 -11.05 -7.55
C PHE A 117 4.70 -10.90 -9.05
N LEU A 118 5.94 -11.05 -9.52
CA LEU A 118 6.26 -11.03 -10.95
C LEU A 118 5.85 -12.35 -11.61
N SER A 119 5.22 -12.25 -12.79
CA SER A 119 4.95 -13.37 -13.70
C SER A 119 5.41 -13.02 -15.10
N HIS A 120 5.34 -13.98 -16.01
CA HIS A 120 5.61 -13.75 -17.44
C HIS A 120 4.64 -12.76 -18.10
N HIS A 121 3.48 -12.50 -17.47
CA HIS A 121 2.52 -11.49 -17.89
C HIS A 121 2.68 -10.15 -17.13
N GLY A 122 3.70 -10.00 -16.30
CA GLY A 122 3.92 -8.83 -15.45
C GLY A 122 3.45 -9.03 -14.01
N CYS A 123 3.18 -7.94 -13.32
CA CYS A 123 2.81 -7.98 -11.91
C CYS A 123 1.41 -8.59 -11.69
N ARG A 124 1.31 -9.62 -10.85
CA ARG A 124 0.06 -10.29 -10.49
C ARG A 124 -0.82 -9.49 -9.53
N LEU A 125 -0.25 -8.50 -8.82
CA LEU A 125 -1.05 -7.65 -7.95
C LEU A 125 -1.90 -6.69 -8.77
N PRO A 126 -3.20 -6.55 -8.45
CA PRO A 126 -4.05 -5.50 -9.00
C PRO A 126 -3.44 -4.11 -8.71
N PRO A 127 -3.68 -3.11 -9.55
CA PRO A 127 -3.09 -1.77 -9.36
C PRO A 127 -3.30 -1.18 -7.97
N ARG A 128 -4.49 -1.35 -7.38
CA ARG A 128 -4.83 -0.80 -6.06
C ARG A 128 -4.12 -1.47 -4.88
N THR A 129 -3.60 -2.69 -5.07
CA THR A 129 -2.91 -3.46 -4.03
C THR A 129 -1.39 -3.49 -4.21
N ARG A 130 -0.89 -2.84 -5.28
CA ARG A 130 0.55 -2.70 -5.50
C ARG A 130 1.16 -1.75 -4.48
N PRO A 131 2.39 -2.03 -4.00
CA PRO A 131 3.14 -1.07 -3.21
C PRO A 131 3.24 0.28 -3.92
N TRP A 132 3.12 1.37 -3.17
CA TRP A 132 3.20 2.71 -3.74
C TRP A 132 4.49 2.94 -4.52
N MET A 133 5.60 2.42 -4.04
CA MET A 133 6.87 2.54 -4.74
C MET A 133 6.82 1.94 -6.16
N CYS A 134 6.02 0.89 -6.41
CA CYS A 134 5.82 0.33 -7.75
C CYS A 134 4.92 1.22 -8.63
N ILE A 135 3.96 1.91 -8.00
CA ILE A 135 3.00 2.76 -8.72
C ILE A 135 3.65 4.07 -9.16
N GLN A 136 4.47 4.67 -8.30
CA GLN A 136 5.10 5.98 -8.54
C GLN A 136 6.41 5.93 -9.33
N TYR A 137 7.03 4.75 -9.43
CA TYR A 137 8.38 4.64 -10.00
C TYR A 137 8.40 4.94 -11.49
N ILE A 138 9.21 5.90 -11.87
CA ILE A 138 9.48 6.28 -13.27
C ILE A 138 10.97 6.08 -13.52
N CYS A 139 11.33 5.04 -14.25
CA CYS A 139 12.72 4.72 -14.60
C CYS A 139 13.31 5.76 -15.58
N PRO A 140 14.65 5.80 -15.78
CA PRO A 140 15.29 6.72 -16.73
C PRO A 140 14.72 6.65 -18.14
N THR A 141 14.43 5.44 -18.66
CA THR A 141 13.83 5.24 -19.97
C THR A 141 12.43 5.86 -20.06
N GLN A 142 11.60 5.64 -19.04
CA GLN A 142 10.27 6.25 -18.98
C GLN A 142 10.34 7.78 -18.89
N ARG A 143 11.30 8.29 -18.12
CA ARG A 143 11.54 9.73 -18.01
C ARG A 143 11.94 10.34 -19.35
N ALA A 144 12.79 9.65 -20.12
CA ALA A 144 13.18 10.09 -21.48
C ALA A 144 11.96 10.14 -22.43
N VAL A 145 11.07 9.14 -22.36
CA VAL A 145 9.83 9.12 -23.15
C VAL A 145 8.88 10.26 -22.74
N LEU A 146 8.74 10.53 -21.46
CA LEU A 146 7.92 11.64 -20.95
C LEU A 146 8.46 12.99 -21.39
N ASN A 147 9.76 13.20 -21.33
CA ASN A 147 10.40 14.45 -21.76
C ASN A 147 10.20 14.73 -23.26
N ARG A 148 10.20 13.68 -24.11
CA ARG A 148 9.88 13.82 -25.54
C ARG A 148 8.44 14.23 -25.82
N ARG A 149 7.50 13.92 -24.90
CA ARG A 149 6.08 14.31 -25.00
C ARG A 149 5.82 15.76 -24.57
N GLY A 150 6.84 16.44 -24.12
CA GLY A 150 6.79 17.83 -23.69
C GLY A 150 6.70 17.99 -22.16
N ARG A 151 7.33 19.04 -21.68
CA ARG A 151 7.39 19.38 -20.24
C ARG A 151 6.04 19.43 -19.53
N PRO A 152 4.94 19.95 -20.12
CA PRO A 152 3.64 20.00 -19.45
C PRO A 152 3.09 18.62 -19.10
N THR A 153 3.24 17.63 -20.00
CA THR A 153 2.77 16.24 -19.75
C THR A 153 3.55 15.56 -18.62
N ALA A 154 4.87 15.73 -18.63
CA ALA A 154 5.73 15.19 -17.56
C ALA A 154 5.40 15.86 -16.22
N ALA A 155 5.26 17.17 -16.17
CA ALA A 155 4.93 17.92 -14.97
C ALA A 155 3.56 17.53 -14.39
N ALA A 156 2.56 17.35 -15.25
CA ALA A 156 1.22 16.90 -14.82
C ALA A 156 1.25 15.50 -14.17
N LEU A 157 1.99 14.54 -14.76
CA LEU A 157 2.14 13.21 -14.19
C LEU A 157 2.88 13.23 -12.84
N LEU A 158 4.00 13.95 -12.78
CA LEU A 158 4.79 14.09 -11.54
C LEU A 158 3.99 14.81 -10.45
N GLY A 159 3.22 15.83 -10.79
CA GLY A 159 2.33 16.53 -9.85
C GLY A 159 1.24 15.63 -9.28
N LYS A 160 0.67 14.71 -10.09
CA LYS A 160 -0.28 13.70 -9.58
C LYS A 160 0.40 12.76 -8.59
N ILE A 161 1.60 12.25 -8.88
CA ILE A 161 2.38 11.37 -8.01
C ILE A 161 2.67 12.09 -6.69
N GLU A 162 3.17 13.31 -6.72
CA GLU A 162 3.46 14.12 -5.54
C GLU A 162 2.20 14.40 -4.71
N GLY A 163 1.08 14.70 -5.38
CA GLY A 163 -0.21 14.91 -4.72
C GLY A 163 -0.71 13.69 -3.96
N ILE A 164 -0.51 12.49 -4.51
CA ILE A 164 -0.86 11.23 -3.83
C ILE A 164 0.09 11.01 -2.64
N GLU A 165 1.39 11.23 -2.79
CA GLU A 165 2.36 11.07 -1.69
C GLU A 165 2.04 11.98 -0.51
N LYS A 166 1.71 13.26 -0.75
CA LYS A 166 1.26 14.18 0.31
C LYS A 166 0.01 13.67 1.05
N LYS A 167 -0.91 13.07 0.31
CA LYS A 167 -2.12 12.46 0.90
C LYS A 167 -1.79 11.22 1.73
N ARG A 168 -0.82 10.38 1.30
CA ARG A 168 -0.36 9.21 2.06
C ARG A 168 0.22 9.62 3.42
N VAL A 169 1.06 10.65 3.44
CA VAL A 169 1.57 11.24 4.69
C VAL A 169 0.43 11.76 5.56
N ARG A 170 -0.51 12.51 4.99
CA ARG A 170 -1.67 13.03 5.72
C ARG A 170 -2.55 11.92 6.31
N MET A 171 -2.79 10.85 5.57
CA MET A 171 -3.54 9.68 6.05
C MET A 171 -2.88 9.06 7.28
N GLU A 172 -1.57 8.82 7.24
CA GLU A 172 -0.80 8.28 8.37
C GLU A 172 -0.91 9.20 9.59
N VAL A 173 -0.69 10.50 9.42
CA VAL A 173 -0.78 11.49 10.51
C VAL A 173 -2.17 11.48 11.15
N GLU A 174 -3.25 11.41 10.36
CA GLU A 174 -4.62 11.35 10.88
C GLU A 174 -4.87 10.06 11.68
N VAL A 175 -4.37 8.90 11.23
CA VAL A 175 -4.47 7.64 11.97
C VAL A 175 -3.72 7.73 13.30
N VAL A 176 -2.44 8.10 13.26
CA VAL A 176 -1.58 8.17 14.47
C VAL A 176 -2.15 9.17 15.49
N ARG A 177 -2.59 10.35 15.04
CA ARG A 177 -3.18 11.38 15.90
C ARG A 177 -4.43 10.88 16.62
N ARG A 178 -5.31 10.15 15.93
CA ARG A 178 -6.56 9.64 16.50
C ARG A 178 -6.32 8.53 17.52
N ILE A 179 -5.39 7.61 17.23
CA ILE A 179 -5.04 6.54 18.14
C ILE A 179 -4.39 7.10 19.42
N LYS A 180 -3.45 8.07 19.31
CA LYS A 180 -2.78 8.69 20.45
C LYS A 180 -3.76 9.47 21.34
N ARG A 181 -4.72 10.21 20.77
CA ARG A 181 -5.71 10.97 21.55
C ARG A 181 -6.55 10.07 22.45
N ARG A 182 -7.00 8.93 21.96
CA ARG A 182 -7.84 8.03 22.74
C ARG A 182 -7.10 7.37 23.90
N ARG A 183 -5.80 7.10 23.76
CA ARG A 183 -4.97 6.58 24.88
C ARG A 183 -4.86 7.57 26.04
N ARG A 184 -4.93 8.87 25.78
CA ARG A 184 -4.87 9.92 26.82
C ARG A 184 -6.19 10.14 27.54
N THR A 185 -7.31 9.75 26.95
CA THR A 185 -8.66 9.94 27.50
C THR A 185 -9.20 8.69 28.21
N SER A 186 -8.51 7.56 28.15
CA SER A 186 -8.85 6.39 28.95
C SER A 186 -8.27 6.57 30.37
N PRO A 187 -9.11 6.70 31.42
CA PRO A 187 -8.60 6.81 32.79
C PRO A 187 -7.85 5.51 33.11
N SER A 188 -6.64 5.66 33.66
CA SER A 188 -5.92 4.55 34.27
C SER A 188 -6.79 4.01 35.42
N SER A 189 -7.35 2.82 35.26
CA SER A 189 -7.92 2.08 36.37
C SER A 189 -6.76 1.71 37.29
N SER A 190 -6.52 2.52 38.31
CA SER A 190 -5.66 2.17 39.43
C SER A 190 -6.22 0.90 40.08
N PRO A 191 -5.39 -0.15 40.35
CA PRO A 191 -5.84 -1.24 41.12
C PRO A 191 -6.18 -0.73 42.54
N ALA A 192 -7.43 -0.97 42.96
CA ALA A 192 -7.83 -0.74 44.35
C ALA A 192 -6.95 -1.60 45.24
N SER A 193 -6.14 -0.96 46.07
CA SER A 193 -5.40 -1.59 47.15
C SER A 193 -6.45 -2.10 48.15
N SER A 194 -6.66 -3.40 48.14
CA SER A 194 -7.40 -4.10 49.21
C SER A 194 -6.45 -4.18 50.39
N GLY A 195 -6.73 -3.39 51.45
CA GLY A 195 -6.16 -3.55 52.78
C GLY A 195 -6.82 -4.72 53.51
#